data_08d379e2e276447db3a5375073dd1f24
#
_entry.id   08d379e2e276447db3a5375073dd1f24
#
_cell.length_a   1.000
_cell.length_b   1.000
_cell.length_c   1.000
_cell.angle_alpha   90.00
_cell.angle_beta   90.00
_cell.angle_gamma   90.00
#
_symmetry.space_group_name_H-M   'P 1'
#
loop_
_entity.id
_entity.type
_entity.pdbx_description
1 polymer ?
#
loop_
_entity_poly.entity_id
_entity_poly.type
_entity_poly.pdbx_seq_one_letter_code
_entity_poly.pdbx_strand_id
1 'polypeptide(L)'
;MKIIYFSLDYTPHDHRFLSALSESEHQVYYVRLQRGPRETESRPVPENIEIVQWAGGKKPFEWRDLPKLTLAFRRVVSQIKPDLIHAGPIQTCAFIAVLSGFRPILTMSWGFDLMKDVHRGRWWEFATRYTLKRSTFFTSDAQVTRDMAVKYGMNPVKTVVFPWGVDLEHFKPGTDDEGQKTKDNSSSSVIRPPSKGFTLFCNRSWEANYGVDVLAKAFVTVARQREDVSLMLLGGGSQGPAIRRILISAGLDDRVSFPGHIPNRDLPRFYQMADIYISPSHVDGSSVSLMEGLACGLPCLVSDIPANKEWVQEGYNGWLFPDGDHNVLAAKILQAVQERDKLPEIGKNARTTAEDKANWPKNVQILLNAYKETRKIKK
;
A
#
# COMPACT_ATOMS: atom_id res chain seq x y z
N MET A 1 10.08 -2.48 -25.96
CA MET A 1 8.64 -2.79 -26.22
C MET A 1 7.82 -1.54 -26.03
N LYS A 2 6.71 -1.43 -26.79
CA LYS A 2 5.66 -0.43 -26.53
C LYS A 2 4.69 -0.96 -25.49
N ILE A 3 4.58 -0.33 -24.33
CA ILE A 3 3.74 -0.77 -23.21
C ILE A 3 2.70 0.30 -22.90
N ILE A 4 1.43 -0.07 -22.82
CA ILE A 4 0.43 0.78 -22.19
C ILE A 4 0.36 0.40 -20.71
N TYR A 5 0.67 1.36 -19.83
CA TYR A 5 0.39 1.27 -18.39
C TYR A 5 -0.94 1.96 -18.11
N PHE A 6 -1.97 1.17 -17.74
CA PHE A 6 -3.33 1.66 -17.57
C PHE A 6 -3.78 1.50 -16.13
N SER A 7 -3.86 2.62 -15.40
CA SER A 7 -4.27 2.65 -14.01
C SER A 7 -5.49 3.53 -13.75
N LEU A 8 -6.07 3.39 -12.56
CA LEU A 8 -7.30 4.07 -12.16
C LEU A 8 -7.08 5.59 -12.04
N ASP A 9 -6.13 5.98 -11.21
CA ASP A 9 -5.75 7.37 -10.97
C ASP A 9 -4.22 7.46 -10.83
N TYR A 10 -3.66 8.65 -10.69
CA TYR A 10 -2.24 8.83 -10.44
C TYR A 10 -1.98 8.86 -8.92
N THR A 11 -1.33 7.83 -8.43
CA THR A 11 -1.07 7.61 -7.00
C THR A 11 0.44 7.48 -6.73
N PRO A 12 0.91 7.53 -5.47
CA PRO A 12 2.31 7.25 -5.14
C PRO A 12 2.81 5.89 -5.67
N HIS A 13 1.91 4.91 -5.78
CA HIS A 13 2.23 3.62 -6.38
C HIS A 13 2.47 3.74 -7.88
N ASP A 14 1.58 4.44 -8.60
CA ASP A 14 1.75 4.68 -10.04
C ASP A 14 3.04 5.44 -10.32
N HIS A 15 3.34 6.48 -9.53
CA HIS A 15 4.60 7.20 -9.66
C HIS A 15 5.81 6.26 -9.56
N ARG A 16 5.83 5.38 -8.56
CA ARG A 16 6.92 4.42 -8.36
C ARG A 16 7.05 3.41 -9.51
N PHE A 17 5.92 2.88 -10.00
CA PHE A 17 5.92 1.99 -11.17
C PHE A 17 6.42 2.72 -12.43
N LEU A 18 5.87 3.90 -12.69
CA LEU A 18 6.25 4.68 -13.86
C LEU A 18 7.71 5.15 -13.80
N SER A 19 8.24 5.49 -12.61
CA SER A 19 9.66 5.80 -12.43
C SER A 19 10.54 4.62 -12.79
N ALA A 20 10.24 3.43 -12.31
CA ALA A 20 11.01 2.24 -12.67
C ALA A 20 10.88 1.86 -14.16
N LEU A 21 9.71 2.11 -14.75
CA LEU A 21 9.50 1.87 -16.19
C LEU A 21 10.19 2.93 -17.05
N SER A 22 10.32 4.18 -16.60
CA SER A 22 11.03 5.24 -17.32
C SER A 22 12.54 4.99 -17.43
N GLU A 23 13.10 4.23 -16.48
CA GLU A 23 14.50 3.80 -16.48
C GLU A 23 14.75 2.53 -17.32
N SER A 24 13.67 1.90 -17.80
CA SER A 24 13.76 0.68 -18.60
C SER A 24 13.93 0.98 -20.11
N GLU A 25 14.30 -0.03 -20.89
CA GLU A 25 14.36 0.03 -22.36
C GLU A 25 13.00 0.14 -23.07
N HIS A 26 11.89 0.28 -22.30
CA HIS A 26 10.53 0.24 -22.83
C HIS A 26 10.02 1.63 -23.17
N GLN A 27 9.28 1.75 -24.26
CA GLN A 27 8.47 2.93 -24.55
C GLN A 27 7.13 2.79 -23.85
N VAL A 28 6.88 3.64 -22.87
CA VAL A 28 5.72 3.51 -21.97
C VAL A 28 4.72 4.63 -22.18
N TYR A 29 3.47 4.24 -22.38
CA TYR A 29 2.32 5.09 -22.57
C TYR A 29 1.43 5.00 -21.33
N TYR A 30 1.33 6.09 -20.57
CA TYR A 30 0.51 6.14 -19.38
C TYR A 30 -0.93 6.53 -19.74
N VAL A 31 -1.88 5.66 -19.41
CA VAL A 31 -3.32 5.88 -19.55
C VAL A 31 -3.95 5.92 -18.17
N ARG A 32 -4.63 7.02 -17.85
CA ARG A 32 -5.33 7.24 -16.59
C ARG A 32 -6.83 7.14 -16.83
N LEU A 33 -7.55 6.34 -16.03
CA LEU A 33 -8.99 6.13 -16.19
C LEU A 33 -9.82 7.29 -15.64
N GLN A 34 -9.49 7.77 -14.45
CA GLN A 34 -10.23 8.82 -13.76
C GLN A 34 -9.32 9.90 -13.17
N ARG A 35 -9.93 11.01 -12.77
CA ARG A 35 -9.33 12.00 -11.88
C ARG A 35 -10.22 12.12 -10.66
N GLY A 36 -9.68 11.77 -9.51
CA GLY A 36 -10.34 11.94 -8.23
C GLY A 36 -10.46 13.41 -7.81
N PRO A 37 -11.28 13.73 -6.82
CA PRO A 37 -11.48 15.09 -6.31
C PRO A 37 -10.25 15.64 -5.57
N ARG A 38 -9.36 14.76 -5.11
CA ARG A 38 -8.10 15.11 -4.42
C ARG A 38 -6.93 14.54 -5.20
N GLU A 39 -5.91 15.35 -5.35
CA GLU A 39 -4.62 14.89 -5.85
C GLU A 39 -3.96 14.02 -4.79
N THR A 40 -3.63 12.78 -5.14
CA THR A 40 -3.01 11.80 -4.23
C THR A 40 -1.50 11.73 -4.41
N GLU A 41 -0.99 12.20 -5.56
CA GLU A 41 0.44 12.25 -5.86
C GLU A 41 0.76 13.60 -6.52
N SER A 42 1.68 14.34 -5.90
CA SER A 42 2.08 15.67 -6.35
C SER A 42 3.33 15.69 -7.25
N ARG A 43 4.12 14.60 -7.22
CA ARG A 43 5.28 14.47 -8.11
C ARG A 43 4.81 14.34 -9.56
N PRO A 44 5.49 14.96 -10.53
CA PRO A 44 5.13 14.83 -11.93
C PRO A 44 5.32 13.39 -12.43
N VAL A 45 4.59 13.02 -13.45
CA VAL A 45 4.87 11.79 -14.21
C VAL A 45 6.29 11.90 -14.79
N PRO A 46 7.13 10.85 -14.70
CA PRO A 46 8.51 10.89 -15.23
C PRO A 46 8.55 11.29 -16.71
N GLU A 47 9.57 12.08 -17.10
CA GLU A 47 9.66 12.71 -18.43
C GLU A 47 9.66 11.72 -19.60
N ASN A 48 10.23 10.53 -19.41
CA ASN A 48 10.28 9.49 -20.46
C ASN A 48 8.97 8.72 -20.62
N ILE A 49 7.90 9.08 -19.88
CA ILE A 49 6.59 8.45 -19.95
C ILE A 49 5.62 9.33 -20.77
N GLU A 50 5.08 8.78 -21.84
CA GLU A 50 4.09 9.50 -22.67
C GLU A 50 2.71 9.44 -22.05
N ILE A 51 2.18 10.60 -21.62
CA ILE A 51 0.81 10.70 -21.06
C ILE A 51 -0.20 10.74 -22.20
N VAL A 52 -1.05 9.72 -22.27
CA VAL A 52 -2.06 9.59 -23.34
C VAL A 52 -3.29 10.44 -23.03
N GLN A 53 -3.59 11.39 -23.87
CA GLN A 53 -4.84 12.14 -23.83
C GLN A 53 -5.96 11.35 -24.53
N TRP A 54 -7.04 11.06 -23.78
CA TRP A 54 -8.16 10.27 -24.26
C TRP A 54 -9.49 10.67 -23.61
N ALA A 55 -10.57 9.90 -23.81
CA ALA A 55 -11.89 10.23 -23.27
C ALA A 55 -12.01 10.06 -21.74
N GLY A 56 -11.16 9.23 -21.12
CA GLY A 56 -11.06 9.08 -19.65
C GLY A 56 -10.08 10.05 -19.02
N GLY A 57 -9.83 9.89 -17.72
CA GLY A 57 -8.83 10.65 -16.96
C GLY A 57 -9.22 12.09 -16.59
N LYS A 58 -10.50 12.48 -16.77
CA LYS A 58 -10.97 13.86 -16.58
C LYS A 58 -11.89 14.04 -15.39
N LYS A 59 -12.62 13.02 -15.01
CA LYS A 59 -13.59 12.97 -13.90
C LYS A 59 -13.56 11.61 -13.23
N PRO A 60 -14.22 11.41 -12.08
CA PRO A 60 -14.41 10.10 -11.49
C PRO A 60 -15.09 9.12 -12.47
N PHE A 61 -14.67 7.85 -12.42
CA PHE A 61 -15.22 6.78 -13.24
C PHE A 61 -16.64 6.42 -12.80
N GLU A 62 -17.54 6.28 -13.77
CA GLU A 62 -18.89 5.78 -13.57
C GLU A 62 -19.19 4.62 -14.54
N TRP A 63 -19.88 3.59 -14.04
CA TRP A 63 -20.18 2.39 -14.86
C TRP A 63 -20.98 2.69 -16.13
N ARG A 64 -21.80 3.73 -16.12
CA ARG A 64 -22.53 4.19 -17.32
C ARG A 64 -21.62 4.67 -18.47
N ASP A 65 -20.39 5.08 -18.15
CA ASP A 65 -19.41 5.52 -19.13
C ASP A 65 -18.65 4.35 -19.79
N LEU A 66 -18.80 3.12 -19.28
CA LEU A 66 -18.04 1.94 -19.70
C LEU A 66 -18.06 1.70 -21.23
N PRO A 67 -19.20 1.72 -21.93
CA PRO A 67 -19.22 1.50 -23.41
C PRO A 67 -18.42 2.56 -24.15
N LYS A 68 -18.60 3.84 -23.79
CA LYS A 68 -17.89 4.98 -24.40
C LYS A 68 -16.38 4.87 -24.14
N LEU A 69 -15.99 4.58 -22.92
CA LEU A 69 -14.58 4.45 -22.53
C LEU A 69 -13.92 3.25 -23.21
N THR A 70 -14.63 2.13 -23.34
CA THR A 70 -14.12 0.95 -24.05
C THR A 70 -13.85 1.25 -25.53
N LEU A 71 -14.77 1.94 -26.20
CA LEU A 71 -14.57 2.36 -27.61
C LEU A 71 -13.42 3.34 -27.76
N ALA A 72 -13.32 4.30 -26.84
CA ALA A 72 -12.21 5.26 -26.84
C ALA A 72 -10.87 4.56 -26.59
N PHE A 73 -10.83 3.61 -25.65
CA PHE A 73 -9.62 2.84 -25.36
C PHE A 73 -9.18 1.96 -26.55
N ARG A 74 -10.13 1.37 -27.29
CA ARG A 74 -9.82 0.67 -28.57
C ARG A 74 -9.10 1.58 -29.57
N ARG A 75 -9.52 2.85 -29.67
CA ARG A 75 -8.85 3.84 -30.54
C ARG A 75 -7.42 4.11 -30.05
N VAL A 76 -7.21 4.30 -28.75
CA VAL A 76 -5.88 4.44 -28.14
C VAL A 76 -5.00 3.24 -28.50
N VAL A 77 -5.48 2.03 -28.30
CA VAL A 77 -4.75 0.79 -28.63
C VAL A 77 -4.42 0.71 -30.13
N SER A 78 -5.37 1.08 -31.00
CA SER A 78 -5.16 1.09 -32.47
C SER A 78 -4.12 2.12 -32.91
N GLN A 79 -4.05 3.28 -32.26
CA GLN A 79 -3.07 4.34 -32.55
C GLN A 79 -1.67 3.99 -32.06
N ILE A 80 -1.54 3.52 -30.82
CA ILE A 80 -0.26 3.20 -30.17
C ILE A 80 0.32 1.89 -30.73
N LYS A 81 -0.54 0.91 -31.01
CA LYS A 81 -0.16 -0.47 -31.39
C LYS A 81 0.82 -1.07 -30.38
N PRO A 82 0.41 -1.21 -29.10
CA PRO A 82 1.29 -1.67 -28.04
C PRO A 82 1.70 -3.15 -28.25
N ASP A 83 2.83 -3.51 -27.69
CA ASP A 83 3.26 -4.92 -27.56
C ASP A 83 2.57 -5.60 -26.38
N LEU A 84 2.22 -4.81 -25.33
CA LEU A 84 1.66 -5.27 -24.08
C LEU A 84 0.77 -4.16 -23.47
N ILE A 85 -0.32 -4.58 -22.82
CA ILE A 85 -1.07 -3.71 -21.89
C ILE A 85 -0.87 -4.24 -20.47
N HIS A 86 -0.35 -3.41 -19.57
CA HIS A 86 -0.34 -3.62 -18.13
C HIS A 86 -1.48 -2.82 -17.53
N ALA A 87 -2.47 -3.48 -16.93
CA ALA A 87 -3.69 -2.83 -16.46
C ALA A 87 -4.12 -3.31 -15.07
N GLY A 88 -4.48 -2.38 -14.21
CA GLY A 88 -5.08 -2.57 -12.88
C GLY A 88 -5.77 -1.31 -12.40
N PRO A 89 -6.75 -1.40 -11.51
CA PRO A 89 -7.36 -2.59 -10.88
C PRO A 89 -8.21 -3.45 -11.83
N ILE A 90 -8.56 -4.65 -11.36
CA ILE A 90 -9.17 -5.73 -12.17
C ILE A 90 -10.52 -5.32 -12.77
N GLN A 91 -11.45 -4.80 -11.94
CA GLN A 91 -12.84 -4.56 -12.34
C GLN A 91 -13.03 -3.28 -13.17
N THR A 92 -12.02 -2.44 -13.27
CA THR A 92 -12.07 -1.16 -13.99
C THR A 92 -11.09 -1.13 -15.15
N CYS A 93 -9.84 -0.77 -14.94
CA CYS A 93 -8.87 -0.60 -16.01
C CYS A 93 -8.59 -1.90 -16.76
N ALA A 94 -8.34 -3.02 -16.04
CA ALA A 94 -8.09 -4.29 -16.70
C ALA A 94 -9.37 -4.83 -17.39
N PHE A 95 -10.56 -4.58 -16.83
CA PHE A 95 -11.82 -4.93 -17.47
C PHE A 95 -12.02 -4.18 -18.81
N ILE A 96 -11.77 -2.86 -18.83
CA ILE A 96 -11.81 -2.06 -20.08
C ILE A 96 -10.76 -2.56 -21.08
N ALA A 97 -9.54 -2.88 -20.61
CA ALA A 97 -8.48 -3.41 -21.46
C ALA A 97 -8.89 -4.74 -22.10
N VAL A 98 -9.50 -5.66 -21.34
CA VAL A 98 -10.00 -6.95 -21.85
C VAL A 98 -11.16 -6.75 -22.83
N LEU A 99 -12.10 -5.83 -22.54
CA LEU A 99 -13.22 -5.50 -23.42
C LEU A 99 -12.75 -4.86 -24.73
N SER A 100 -11.55 -4.26 -24.77
CA SER A 100 -10.99 -3.71 -26.02
C SER A 100 -10.70 -4.79 -27.07
N GLY A 101 -10.56 -6.05 -26.64
CA GLY A 101 -10.21 -7.18 -27.49
C GLY A 101 -8.72 -7.35 -27.74
N PHE A 102 -7.87 -6.46 -27.22
CA PHE A 102 -6.42 -6.55 -27.37
C PHE A 102 -5.82 -7.70 -26.52
N ARG A 103 -4.73 -8.25 -27.02
CA ARG A 103 -3.85 -9.18 -26.30
C ARG A 103 -2.41 -8.99 -26.78
N PRO A 104 -1.39 -9.17 -25.92
CA PRO A 104 -1.43 -9.70 -24.56
C PRO A 104 -1.72 -8.64 -23.50
N ILE A 105 -2.41 -9.04 -22.42
CA ILE A 105 -2.71 -8.21 -21.25
C ILE A 105 -2.10 -8.85 -20.01
N LEU A 106 -1.25 -8.09 -19.30
CA LEU A 106 -0.87 -8.37 -17.93
C LEU A 106 -1.81 -7.61 -17.00
N THR A 107 -2.59 -8.34 -16.23
CA THR A 107 -3.51 -7.77 -15.25
C THR A 107 -2.84 -7.71 -13.89
N MET A 108 -2.92 -6.57 -13.22
CA MET A 108 -2.38 -6.37 -11.88
C MET A 108 -3.50 -6.15 -10.86
N SER A 109 -3.47 -6.91 -9.75
CA SER A 109 -4.29 -6.63 -8.59
C SER A 109 -3.67 -5.52 -7.74
N TRP A 110 -4.53 -4.70 -7.17
CA TRP A 110 -4.19 -3.67 -6.18
C TRP A 110 -4.56 -4.11 -4.74
N GLY A 111 -4.81 -5.40 -4.54
CA GLY A 111 -5.22 -5.99 -3.27
C GLY A 111 -6.71 -5.79 -2.99
N PHE A 112 -7.16 -4.55 -2.81
CA PHE A 112 -8.56 -4.23 -2.48
C PHE A 112 -9.57 -4.74 -3.52
N ASP A 113 -9.19 -4.83 -4.78
CA ASP A 113 -10.04 -5.30 -5.88
C ASP A 113 -10.43 -6.78 -5.72
N LEU A 114 -9.55 -7.63 -5.22
CA LEU A 114 -9.82 -9.04 -4.93
C LEU A 114 -10.28 -9.29 -3.49
N MET A 115 -9.78 -8.52 -2.53
CA MET A 115 -10.08 -8.75 -1.11
C MET A 115 -11.40 -8.09 -0.67
N LYS A 116 -11.85 -7.03 -1.37
CA LYS A 116 -13.03 -6.25 -0.99
C LYS A 116 -14.03 -6.10 -2.15
N ASP A 117 -13.58 -5.54 -3.27
CA ASP A 117 -14.48 -5.10 -4.34
C ASP A 117 -15.19 -6.24 -5.04
N VAL A 118 -14.58 -7.40 -5.17
CA VAL A 118 -15.22 -8.62 -5.73
C VAL A 118 -16.50 -9.00 -4.99
N HIS A 119 -16.62 -8.65 -3.70
CA HIS A 119 -17.76 -8.96 -2.84
C HIS A 119 -18.85 -7.87 -2.86
N ARG A 120 -18.70 -6.78 -3.61
CA ARG A 120 -19.67 -5.67 -3.68
C ARG A 120 -20.97 -6.06 -4.43
N GLY A 121 -21.00 -7.22 -5.09
CA GLY A 121 -22.18 -7.73 -5.77
C GLY A 121 -21.87 -8.50 -7.04
N ARG A 122 -22.92 -9.14 -7.62
CA ARG A 122 -22.80 -10.04 -8.77
C ARG A 122 -22.13 -9.43 -10.00
N TRP A 123 -22.30 -8.14 -10.23
CA TRP A 123 -21.64 -7.44 -11.33
C TRP A 123 -20.12 -7.34 -11.14
N TRP A 124 -19.68 -7.04 -9.92
CA TRP A 124 -18.26 -6.96 -9.58
C TRP A 124 -17.59 -8.33 -9.69
N GLU A 125 -18.25 -9.36 -9.20
CA GLU A 125 -17.77 -10.74 -9.37
C GLU A 125 -17.70 -11.14 -10.85
N PHE A 126 -18.74 -10.83 -11.64
CA PHE A 126 -18.72 -11.07 -13.09
C PHE A 126 -17.55 -10.35 -13.77
N ALA A 127 -17.36 -9.06 -13.52
CA ALA A 127 -16.25 -8.30 -14.09
C ALA A 127 -14.89 -8.90 -13.71
N THR A 128 -14.71 -9.34 -12.44
CA THR A 128 -13.52 -10.04 -11.96
C THR A 128 -13.28 -11.33 -12.75
N ARG A 129 -14.25 -12.23 -12.77
CA ARG A 129 -14.12 -13.53 -13.47
C ARG A 129 -13.89 -13.36 -14.97
N TYR A 130 -14.60 -12.42 -15.59
CA TYR A 130 -14.47 -12.14 -17.01
C TYR A 130 -13.06 -11.63 -17.35
N THR A 131 -12.54 -10.71 -16.55
CA THR A 131 -11.20 -10.13 -16.73
C THR A 131 -10.12 -11.19 -16.55
N LEU A 132 -10.14 -11.91 -15.43
CA LEU A 132 -9.10 -12.89 -15.09
C LEU A 132 -9.04 -14.05 -16.10
N LYS A 133 -10.17 -14.57 -16.55
CA LYS A 133 -10.21 -15.61 -17.59
C LYS A 133 -9.67 -15.16 -18.94
N ARG A 134 -9.65 -13.87 -19.22
CA ARG A 134 -9.17 -13.28 -20.48
C ARG A 134 -7.80 -12.62 -20.39
N SER A 135 -7.27 -12.45 -19.19
CA SER A 135 -5.92 -11.97 -18.97
C SER A 135 -4.89 -12.97 -19.51
N THR A 136 -3.84 -12.45 -20.13
CA THR A 136 -2.74 -13.30 -20.64
C THR A 136 -1.84 -13.73 -19.51
N PHE A 137 -1.58 -12.81 -18.57
CA PHE A 137 -0.77 -13.02 -17.37
C PHE A 137 -1.34 -12.20 -16.22
N PHE A 138 -1.02 -12.58 -15.00
CA PHE A 138 -1.50 -11.89 -13.80
C PHE A 138 -0.35 -11.63 -12.83
N THR A 139 -0.38 -10.47 -12.19
CA THR A 139 0.53 -10.14 -11.11
C THR A 139 -0.19 -9.55 -9.91
N SER A 140 0.33 -9.83 -8.74
CA SER A 140 -0.13 -9.28 -7.46
C SER A 140 1.04 -9.07 -6.51
N ASP A 141 0.80 -8.31 -5.47
CA ASP A 141 1.77 -7.97 -4.44
C ASP A 141 1.85 -9.01 -3.30
N ALA A 142 0.82 -9.86 -3.15
CA ALA A 142 0.70 -10.84 -2.07
C ALA A 142 0.22 -12.20 -2.59
N GLN A 143 0.62 -13.27 -1.89
CA GLN A 143 0.18 -14.63 -2.22
C GLN A 143 -1.33 -14.78 -2.06
N VAL A 144 -1.90 -14.19 -1.01
CA VAL A 144 -3.35 -14.23 -0.77
C VAL A 144 -4.15 -13.63 -1.94
N THR A 145 -3.70 -12.54 -2.53
CA THR A 145 -4.35 -11.92 -3.70
C THR A 145 -4.18 -12.77 -4.95
N ARG A 146 -3.04 -13.42 -5.14
CA ARG A 146 -2.82 -14.42 -6.20
C ARG A 146 -3.78 -15.61 -6.08
N ASP A 147 -3.94 -16.16 -4.88
CA ASP A 147 -4.81 -17.30 -4.64
C ASP A 147 -6.29 -16.95 -4.86
N MET A 148 -6.69 -15.74 -4.50
CA MET A 148 -8.02 -15.20 -4.85
C MET A 148 -8.19 -15.06 -6.37
N ALA A 149 -7.19 -14.58 -7.11
CA ALA A 149 -7.28 -14.50 -8.56
C ALA A 149 -7.49 -15.90 -9.19
N VAL A 150 -6.78 -16.91 -8.70
CA VAL A 150 -6.95 -18.31 -9.14
C VAL A 150 -8.36 -18.82 -8.82
N LYS A 151 -8.89 -18.57 -7.62
CA LYS A 151 -10.27 -18.88 -7.23
C LYS A 151 -11.30 -18.26 -8.17
N TYR A 152 -11.04 -17.07 -8.69
CA TYR A 152 -11.92 -16.38 -9.64
C TYR A 152 -11.63 -16.68 -11.12
N GLY A 153 -10.75 -17.63 -11.40
CA GLY A 153 -10.58 -18.22 -12.73
C GLY A 153 -9.30 -17.84 -13.47
N MET A 154 -8.31 -17.24 -12.78
CA MET A 154 -6.96 -17.06 -13.34
C MET A 154 -6.23 -18.41 -13.40
N ASN A 155 -5.50 -18.64 -14.49
CA ASN A 155 -4.66 -19.83 -14.61
C ASN A 155 -3.42 -19.69 -13.67
N PRO A 156 -3.22 -20.62 -12.70
CA PRO A 156 -2.16 -20.51 -11.71
C PRO A 156 -0.73 -20.48 -12.29
N VAL A 157 -0.48 -21.11 -13.46
CA VAL A 157 0.84 -21.09 -14.11
C VAL A 157 1.13 -19.78 -14.85
N LYS A 158 0.14 -18.90 -14.98
CA LYS A 158 0.24 -17.58 -15.61
C LYS A 158 0.17 -16.46 -14.57
N THR A 159 0.68 -16.72 -13.38
CA THR A 159 0.68 -15.76 -12.29
C THR A 159 2.09 -15.57 -11.74
N VAL A 160 2.38 -14.37 -11.29
CA VAL A 160 3.58 -14.06 -10.51
C VAL A 160 3.22 -13.16 -9.34
N VAL A 161 3.78 -13.46 -8.19
CA VAL A 161 3.70 -12.60 -7.02
C VAL A 161 5.03 -11.86 -6.91
N PHE A 162 4.95 -10.54 -6.79
CA PHE A 162 6.11 -9.74 -6.41
C PHE A 162 5.68 -8.69 -5.38
N PRO A 163 6.17 -8.76 -4.17
CA PRO A 163 5.93 -7.70 -3.19
C PRO A 163 6.45 -6.38 -3.74
N TRP A 164 5.66 -5.31 -3.62
CA TRP A 164 6.08 -4.04 -4.23
C TRP A 164 7.37 -3.51 -3.63
N GLY A 165 7.55 -3.68 -2.32
CA GLY A 165 8.76 -3.23 -1.65
C GLY A 165 8.81 -1.72 -1.41
N VAL A 166 9.93 -1.29 -0.88
CA VAL A 166 10.25 0.10 -0.53
C VAL A 166 11.70 0.41 -0.90
N ASP A 167 12.04 1.70 -0.91
CA ASP A 167 13.43 2.14 -1.02
C ASP A 167 14.11 1.93 0.33
N LEU A 168 15.01 0.96 0.40
CA LEU A 168 15.70 0.57 1.64
C LEU A 168 16.82 1.55 2.06
N GLU A 169 17.25 2.43 1.17
CA GLU A 169 18.18 3.51 1.50
C GLU A 169 17.44 4.71 2.11
N HIS A 170 16.22 4.94 1.63
CA HIS A 170 15.35 5.97 2.16
C HIS A 170 14.72 5.56 3.49
N PHE A 171 14.16 4.34 3.56
CA PHE A 171 13.60 3.74 4.78
C PHE A 171 14.66 2.83 5.41
N LYS A 172 15.31 3.31 6.45
CA LYS A 172 16.35 2.59 7.19
C LYS A 172 16.29 2.92 8.69
N PRO A 173 16.85 2.07 9.55
CA PRO A 173 16.97 2.36 10.96
C PRO A 173 17.69 3.68 11.19
N GLY A 174 17.28 4.43 12.22
CA GLY A 174 17.98 5.63 12.64
C GLY A 174 19.38 5.29 13.15
N THR A 175 20.34 6.18 12.91
CA THR A 175 21.65 6.10 13.55
C THR A 175 21.62 6.94 14.83
N ASP A 176 22.34 6.53 15.89
CA ASP A 176 22.39 7.24 17.18
C ASP A 176 22.82 8.72 17.02
N ASP A 177 23.57 9.05 15.96
CA ASP A 177 24.00 10.40 15.61
C ASP A 177 22.90 11.29 15.00
N GLU A 178 21.90 10.72 14.32
CA GLU A 178 20.82 11.49 13.68
C GLU A 178 19.77 11.94 14.70
N GLY A 179 19.59 11.22 15.80
CA GLY A 179 18.71 11.62 16.91
C GLY A 179 19.15 12.88 17.65
N GLN A 180 20.41 13.29 17.54
CA GLN A 180 20.94 14.51 18.16
C GLN A 180 21.01 15.73 17.21
N LYS A 181 20.97 15.54 15.89
CA LYS A 181 21.12 16.62 14.91
C LYS A 181 19.84 17.37 14.53
N THR A 182 18.67 16.92 14.98
CA THR A 182 17.40 17.63 14.72
C THR A 182 17.14 18.83 15.67
N LYS A 183 18.23 19.47 16.18
CA LYS A 183 18.13 20.74 16.88
C LYS A 183 18.16 21.97 15.98
N ASP A 184 18.23 21.80 14.65
CA ASP A 184 18.31 22.92 13.74
C ASP A 184 16.94 23.49 13.37
N ASN A 185 16.88 24.81 13.65
CA ASN A 185 15.83 25.76 13.41
C ASN A 185 15.37 25.81 11.94
N SER A 186 14.32 25.12 11.60
CA SER A 186 13.45 25.54 10.51
C SER A 186 12.00 25.54 10.99
N SER A 187 11.39 26.69 10.86
CA SER A 187 10.06 27.08 11.31
C SER A 187 8.94 26.18 10.70
N SER A 188 8.66 25.09 11.37
CA SER A 188 7.36 24.43 11.33
C SER A 188 7.10 23.89 12.74
N SER A 189 5.90 24.08 13.26
CA SER A 189 5.47 23.65 14.58
C SER A 189 5.93 22.22 14.84
N VAL A 190 6.99 22.09 15.65
CA VAL A 190 7.71 20.84 15.88
C VAL A 190 6.78 19.87 16.56
N ILE A 191 6.34 18.85 15.79
CA ILE A 191 5.68 17.69 16.33
C ILE A 191 6.78 16.91 17.06
N ARG A 192 6.86 17.14 18.37
CA ARG A 192 7.65 16.29 19.26
C ARG A 192 6.79 15.08 19.63
N PRO A 193 7.34 13.85 19.66
CA PRO A 193 6.69 12.80 20.43
C PRO A 193 6.54 13.33 21.86
N PRO A 194 5.42 13.04 22.53
CA PRO A 194 5.30 13.36 23.93
C PRO A 194 6.50 12.75 24.69
N SER A 195 7.08 13.54 25.60
CA SER A 195 8.31 13.29 26.32
C SER A 195 8.61 11.83 26.71
N LYS A 196 9.90 11.45 26.67
CA LYS A 196 10.57 10.28 27.28
C LYS A 196 9.62 9.14 27.69
N GLY A 197 9.22 8.30 26.74
CA GLY A 197 8.32 7.20 26.98
C GLY A 197 8.38 6.19 25.84
N PHE A 198 7.35 5.37 25.72
CA PHE A 198 7.17 4.38 24.66
C PHE A 198 6.22 4.94 23.58
N THR A 199 6.67 5.00 22.34
CA THR A 199 5.93 5.61 21.23
C THR A 199 5.35 4.56 20.28
N LEU A 200 4.03 4.53 20.17
CA LEU A 200 3.29 3.77 19.17
C LEU A 200 3.14 4.59 17.89
N PHE A 201 3.31 3.99 16.73
CA PHE A 201 3.17 4.66 15.44
C PHE A 201 2.22 3.94 14.49
N CYS A 202 1.31 4.71 13.86
CA CYS A 202 0.44 4.24 12.80
C CYS A 202 0.24 5.35 11.76
N ASN A 203 0.46 5.02 10.48
CA ASN A 203 0.21 5.91 9.34
C ASN A 203 -0.82 5.35 8.35
N ARG A 204 -1.69 4.45 8.83
CA ARG A 204 -2.79 3.94 8.00
C ARG A 204 -3.83 5.03 7.76
N SER A 205 -4.44 5.01 6.57
CA SER A 205 -5.58 5.89 6.28
C SER A 205 -6.74 5.63 7.26
N TRP A 206 -7.45 6.68 7.67
CA TRP A 206 -8.53 6.59 8.66
C TRP A 206 -9.86 6.22 7.99
N GLU A 207 -9.82 5.14 7.20
CA GLU A 207 -10.99 4.53 6.57
C GLU A 207 -11.34 3.20 7.25
N ALA A 208 -12.60 2.78 7.15
CA ALA A 208 -13.13 1.62 7.89
C ALA A 208 -12.33 0.33 7.69
N ASN A 209 -11.75 0.12 6.51
CA ASN A 209 -10.97 -1.09 6.22
C ASN A 209 -9.57 -1.12 6.87
N TYR A 210 -9.12 -0.02 7.47
CA TYR A 210 -7.79 0.06 8.07
C TYR A 210 -7.79 0.03 9.61
N GLY A 211 -8.95 -0.09 10.26
CA GLY A 211 -9.09 -0.40 11.69
C GLY A 211 -8.44 0.58 12.67
N VAL A 212 -8.19 1.84 12.26
CA VAL A 212 -7.55 2.83 13.15
C VAL A 212 -8.40 3.13 14.38
N ASP A 213 -9.71 2.94 14.30
CA ASP A 213 -10.62 3.01 15.45
C ASP A 213 -10.37 1.87 16.47
N VAL A 214 -9.97 0.68 16.02
CA VAL A 214 -9.54 -0.45 16.87
C VAL A 214 -8.31 -0.06 17.67
N LEU A 215 -7.32 0.56 17.00
CA LEU A 215 -6.13 1.08 17.68
C LEU A 215 -6.47 2.18 18.68
N ALA A 216 -7.36 3.11 18.33
CA ALA A 216 -7.78 4.17 19.24
C ALA A 216 -8.42 3.63 20.52
N LYS A 217 -9.29 2.61 20.39
CA LYS A 217 -9.91 1.92 21.55
C LYS A 217 -8.86 1.16 22.39
N ALA A 218 -7.94 0.46 21.74
CA ALA A 218 -6.84 -0.25 22.41
C ALA A 218 -5.95 0.74 23.18
N PHE A 219 -5.63 1.89 22.58
CA PHE A 219 -4.78 2.90 23.21
C PHE A 219 -5.45 3.50 24.47
N VAL A 220 -6.75 3.70 24.47
CA VAL A 220 -7.49 4.12 25.70
C VAL A 220 -7.26 3.13 26.85
N THR A 221 -7.27 1.83 26.57
CA THR A 221 -7.02 0.79 27.57
C THR A 221 -5.57 0.80 28.06
N VAL A 222 -4.60 0.95 27.14
CA VAL A 222 -3.18 1.05 27.46
C VAL A 222 -2.89 2.31 28.31
N ALA A 223 -3.43 3.44 27.89
CA ALA A 223 -3.20 4.74 28.54
C ALA A 223 -3.66 4.80 30.00
N ARG A 224 -4.67 4.02 30.35
CA ARG A 224 -5.15 3.88 31.75
C ARG A 224 -4.17 3.10 32.64
N GLN A 225 -3.31 2.27 32.06
CA GLN A 225 -2.39 1.39 32.79
C GLN A 225 -0.93 1.90 32.75
N ARG A 226 -0.61 2.72 31.74
CA ARG A 226 0.76 3.20 31.48
C ARG A 226 0.73 4.66 31.08
N GLU A 227 1.30 5.52 31.91
CA GLU A 227 1.38 6.96 31.64
C GLU A 227 2.50 7.31 30.66
N ASP A 228 3.50 6.44 30.54
CA ASP A 228 4.69 6.60 29.71
C ASP A 228 4.51 6.15 28.26
N VAL A 229 3.29 5.77 27.82
CA VAL A 229 3.01 5.38 26.42
C VAL A 229 2.29 6.49 25.67
N SER A 230 2.76 6.79 24.48
CA SER A 230 2.18 7.79 23.58
C SER A 230 1.81 7.19 22.22
N LEU A 231 0.92 7.85 21.48
CA LEU A 231 0.45 7.41 20.18
C LEU A 231 0.65 8.50 19.13
N MET A 232 1.27 8.15 18.02
CA MET A 232 1.44 9.00 16.86
C MET A 232 0.60 8.46 15.70
N LEU A 233 -0.44 9.21 15.30
CA LEU A 233 -1.38 8.85 14.22
C LEU A 233 -1.20 9.82 13.05
N LEU A 234 -0.56 9.37 11.98
CA LEU A 234 -0.46 10.13 10.73
C LEU A 234 -1.66 9.86 9.82
N GLY A 235 -1.84 10.77 8.85
CA GLY A 235 -2.86 10.65 7.83
C GLY A 235 -4.20 11.28 8.23
N GLY A 236 -5.26 10.71 7.70
CA GLY A 236 -6.64 11.15 7.86
C GLY A 236 -7.59 10.28 7.07
N GLY A 237 -8.89 10.57 7.14
CA GLY A 237 -9.92 9.83 6.41
C GLY A 237 -11.31 10.06 6.96
N SER A 238 -12.29 9.34 6.43
CA SER A 238 -13.72 9.53 6.75
C SER A 238 -14.04 9.25 8.23
N GLN A 239 -13.27 8.37 8.88
CA GLN A 239 -13.44 8.06 10.30
C GLN A 239 -12.75 9.04 11.27
N GLY A 240 -12.07 10.07 10.75
CA GLY A 240 -11.32 11.04 11.57
C GLY A 240 -12.07 11.61 12.74
N PRO A 241 -13.33 12.12 12.57
CA PRO A 241 -14.13 12.64 13.67
C PRO A 241 -14.40 11.60 14.77
N ALA A 242 -14.67 10.34 14.40
CA ALA A 242 -14.94 9.26 15.35
C ALA A 242 -13.70 8.86 16.13
N ILE A 243 -12.55 8.68 15.44
CA ILE A 243 -11.25 8.33 16.04
C ILE A 243 -10.83 9.39 17.05
N ARG A 244 -10.87 10.67 16.65
CA ARG A 244 -10.55 11.79 17.56
C ARG A 244 -11.47 11.83 18.77
N ARG A 245 -12.78 11.62 18.59
CA ARG A 245 -13.74 11.58 19.69
C ARG A 245 -13.40 10.50 20.72
N ILE A 246 -13.02 9.28 20.29
CA ILE A 246 -12.62 8.20 21.20
C ILE A 246 -11.46 8.65 22.08
N LEU A 247 -10.44 9.27 21.52
CA LEU A 247 -9.22 9.66 22.22
C LEU A 247 -9.43 10.89 23.11
N ILE A 248 -10.07 11.94 22.60
CA ILE A 248 -10.36 13.19 23.32
C ILE A 248 -11.32 12.94 24.50
N SER A 249 -12.40 12.16 24.29
CA SER A 249 -13.34 11.83 25.38
C SER A 249 -12.68 11.00 26.50
N ALA A 250 -11.54 10.39 26.26
CA ALA A 250 -10.73 9.69 27.25
C ALA A 250 -9.68 10.60 27.93
N GLY A 251 -9.59 11.88 27.56
CA GLY A 251 -8.63 12.85 28.12
C GLY A 251 -7.20 12.57 27.69
N LEU A 252 -6.97 12.12 26.43
CA LEU A 252 -5.67 11.71 25.95
C LEU A 252 -5.05 12.67 24.92
N ASP A 253 -5.49 13.94 24.91
CA ASP A 253 -5.07 14.94 23.93
C ASP A 253 -3.56 15.21 23.95
N ASP A 254 -2.96 15.21 25.12
CA ASP A 254 -1.53 15.44 25.37
C ASP A 254 -0.65 14.20 25.10
N ARG A 255 -1.30 13.03 24.93
CA ARG A 255 -0.63 11.74 24.72
C ARG A 255 -0.78 11.20 23.28
N VAL A 256 -1.54 11.90 22.44
CA VAL A 256 -1.73 11.53 21.03
C VAL A 256 -1.35 12.68 20.13
N SER A 257 -0.44 12.45 19.21
CA SER A 257 -0.11 13.43 18.18
C SER A 257 -0.78 13.09 16.85
N PHE A 258 -1.26 14.14 16.15
CA PHE A 258 -1.95 14.04 14.87
C PHE A 258 -1.25 14.92 13.82
N PRO A 259 -0.10 14.52 13.29
CA PRO A 259 0.66 15.33 12.34
C PRO A 259 -0.03 15.57 11.00
N GLY A 260 -1.11 14.82 10.71
CA GLY A 260 -1.78 14.88 9.43
C GLY A 260 -1.05 14.08 8.35
N HIS A 261 -1.17 14.53 7.10
CA HIS A 261 -0.48 13.91 5.97
C HIS A 261 0.97 14.40 5.90
N ILE A 262 1.90 13.46 5.88
CA ILE A 262 3.34 13.72 5.79
C ILE A 262 3.85 13.28 4.41
N PRO A 263 4.61 14.12 3.71
CA PRO A 263 5.25 13.75 2.45
C PRO A 263 6.18 12.55 2.63
N ASN A 264 6.27 11.69 1.61
CA ASN A 264 7.08 10.46 1.65
C ASN A 264 8.54 10.72 2.06
N ARG A 265 9.15 11.82 1.58
CA ARG A 265 10.52 12.20 1.93
C ARG A 265 10.78 12.40 3.43
N ASP A 266 9.73 12.75 4.18
CA ASP A 266 9.81 13.06 5.62
C ASP A 266 9.34 11.90 6.51
N LEU A 267 8.73 10.84 5.92
CA LEU A 267 8.20 9.70 6.66
C LEU A 267 9.23 8.91 7.46
N PRO A 268 10.47 8.67 6.98
CA PRO A 268 11.44 7.86 7.73
C PRO A 268 11.66 8.34 9.14
N ARG A 269 11.73 9.66 9.37
CA ARG A 269 11.92 10.23 10.71
C ARG A 269 10.81 9.86 11.69
N PHE A 270 9.55 9.69 11.22
CA PHE A 270 8.43 9.30 12.09
C PHE A 270 8.52 7.83 12.48
N TYR A 271 8.94 6.95 11.56
CA TYR A 271 9.25 5.57 11.90
C TYR A 271 10.40 5.49 12.90
N GLN A 272 11.48 6.26 12.70
CA GLN A 272 12.66 6.28 13.58
C GLN A 272 12.40 6.87 14.99
N MET A 273 11.33 7.65 15.15
CA MET A 273 10.88 8.19 16.45
C MET A 273 10.02 7.21 17.27
N ALA A 274 9.61 6.10 16.69
CA ALA A 274 8.70 5.13 17.29
C ALA A 274 9.44 3.91 17.82
N ASP A 275 8.84 3.26 18.84
CA ASP A 275 9.32 1.99 19.39
C ASP A 275 8.69 0.79 18.67
N ILE A 276 7.42 0.90 18.26
CA ILE A 276 6.73 -0.10 17.45
C ILE A 276 5.82 0.54 16.40
N TYR A 277 5.69 -0.14 15.26
CA TYR A 277 4.72 0.18 14.22
C TYR A 277 3.44 -0.64 14.38
N ILE A 278 2.26 -0.03 14.23
CA ILE A 278 0.98 -0.73 14.35
C ILE A 278 0.16 -0.60 13.07
N SER A 279 -0.29 -1.73 12.52
CA SER A 279 -1.23 -1.78 11.39
C SER A 279 -2.45 -2.65 11.73
N PRO A 280 -3.57 -2.03 12.15
CA PRO A 280 -4.77 -2.75 12.58
C PRO A 280 -5.75 -3.03 11.42
N SER A 281 -5.26 -3.15 10.20
CA SER A 281 -6.07 -3.28 8.98
C SER A 281 -6.92 -4.54 8.96
N HIS A 282 -8.20 -4.43 8.60
CA HIS A 282 -9.10 -5.57 8.39
C HIS A 282 -8.86 -6.26 7.04
N VAL A 283 -8.37 -5.52 6.05
CA VAL A 283 -8.10 -5.99 4.69
C VAL A 283 -6.86 -5.28 4.16
N ASP A 284 -5.94 -6.05 3.59
CA ASP A 284 -4.79 -5.52 2.87
C ASP A 284 -4.32 -6.50 1.78
N GLY A 285 -3.47 -6.00 0.86
CA GLY A 285 -2.50 -6.79 0.11
C GLY A 285 -1.15 -6.71 0.82
N SER A 286 -0.06 -6.43 0.11
CA SER A 286 1.20 -6.08 0.76
C SER A 286 1.19 -4.62 1.19
N SER A 287 1.01 -4.37 2.47
CA SER A 287 0.98 -3.02 3.03
C SER A 287 2.33 -2.32 2.89
N VAL A 288 2.40 -1.27 2.07
CA VAL A 288 3.64 -0.48 1.88
C VAL A 288 4.10 0.11 3.21
N SER A 289 3.18 0.65 4.01
CA SER A 289 3.52 1.21 5.32
C SER A 289 4.04 0.17 6.33
N LEU A 290 3.60 -1.09 6.23
CA LEU A 290 4.20 -2.19 6.99
C LEU A 290 5.62 -2.48 6.51
N MET A 291 5.84 -2.52 5.20
CA MET A 291 7.18 -2.70 4.63
C MET A 291 8.13 -1.56 5.01
N GLU A 292 7.63 -0.31 5.06
CA GLU A 292 8.37 0.86 5.54
C GLU A 292 8.77 0.72 7.02
N GLY A 293 7.84 0.25 7.88
CA GLY A 293 8.12 -0.03 9.29
C GLY A 293 9.19 -1.10 9.47
N LEU A 294 9.06 -2.23 8.77
CA LEU A 294 10.05 -3.29 8.75
C LEU A 294 11.42 -2.77 8.26
N ALA A 295 11.43 -1.96 7.19
CA ALA A 295 12.64 -1.39 6.62
C ALA A 295 13.35 -0.41 7.57
N CYS A 296 12.59 0.33 8.38
CA CYS A 296 13.13 1.19 9.43
C CYS A 296 13.57 0.41 10.69
N GLY A 297 13.47 -0.92 10.67
CA GLY A 297 13.86 -1.76 11.80
C GLY A 297 12.88 -1.67 12.98
N LEU A 298 11.61 -1.34 12.74
CA LEU A 298 10.59 -1.32 13.79
C LEU A 298 9.96 -2.69 13.95
N PRO A 299 9.85 -3.22 15.18
CA PRO A 299 8.93 -4.30 15.49
C PRO A 299 7.51 -3.93 15.07
N CYS A 300 6.81 -4.83 14.37
CA CYS A 300 5.50 -4.54 13.81
C CYS A 300 4.40 -5.32 14.54
N LEU A 301 3.39 -4.62 15.08
CA LEU A 301 2.21 -5.23 15.68
C LEU A 301 1.03 -5.07 14.73
N VAL A 302 0.54 -6.17 14.16
CA VAL A 302 -0.43 -6.13 13.07
C VAL A 302 -1.60 -7.09 13.28
N SER A 303 -2.74 -6.81 12.65
CA SER A 303 -3.89 -7.72 12.66
C SER A 303 -3.54 -9.06 12.00
N ASP A 304 -4.11 -10.15 12.53
CA ASP A 304 -3.95 -11.52 12.04
C ASP A 304 -4.79 -11.77 10.78
N ILE A 305 -4.46 -11.05 9.69
CA ILE A 305 -5.03 -11.26 8.38
C ILE A 305 -4.02 -11.98 7.46
N PRO A 306 -4.47 -12.73 6.45
CA PRO A 306 -3.56 -13.51 5.59
C PRO A 306 -2.40 -12.70 5.01
N ALA A 307 -2.66 -11.47 4.55
CA ALA A 307 -1.64 -10.61 3.97
C ALA A 307 -0.54 -10.21 4.99
N ASN A 308 -0.91 -9.91 6.23
CA ASN A 308 0.05 -9.53 7.26
C ASN A 308 0.93 -10.71 7.71
N LYS A 309 0.37 -11.95 7.71
CA LYS A 309 1.14 -13.18 7.99
C LYS A 309 2.24 -13.47 6.98
N GLU A 310 2.15 -12.92 5.77
CA GLU A 310 3.24 -13.04 4.79
C GLU A 310 4.48 -12.25 5.22
N TRP A 311 4.32 -11.24 6.08
CA TRP A 311 5.34 -10.29 6.51
C TRP A 311 5.77 -10.41 7.95
N VAL A 312 4.82 -10.65 8.86
CA VAL A 312 5.06 -10.67 10.30
C VAL A 312 4.97 -12.07 10.84
N GLN A 313 6.03 -12.48 11.52
CA GLN A 313 6.14 -13.72 12.27
C GLN A 313 6.17 -13.39 13.76
N GLU A 314 5.24 -14.02 14.51
CA GLU A 314 5.07 -13.83 15.96
C GLU A 314 6.39 -14.02 16.72
N GLY A 315 6.78 -13.00 17.49
CA GLY A 315 7.98 -13.00 18.33
C GLY A 315 9.31 -12.87 17.58
N TYR A 316 9.32 -12.91 16.23
CA TYR A 316 10.54 -12.80 15.44
C TYR A 316 10.80 -11.36 14.97
N ASN A 317 9.86 -10.77 14.22
CA ASN A 317 9.95 -9.41 13.71
C ASN A 317 8.75 -8.53 14.11
N GLY A 318 7.89 -9.04 15.00
CA GLY A 318 6.71 -8.39 15.50
C GLY A 318 5.71 -9.35 16.11
N TRP A 319 4.46 -8.93 16.19
CA TRP A 319 3.37 -9.70 16.79
C TRP A 319 2.09 -9.59 15.96
N LEU A 320 1.21 -10.58 16.15
CA LEU A 320 -0.10 -10.66 15.55
C LEU A 320 -1.18 -10.54 16.62
N PHE A 321 -2.32 -9.90 16.30
CA PHE A 321 -3.50 -9.89 17.14
C PHE A 321 -4.75 -10.19 16.29
N PRO A 322 -5.80 -10.81 16.85
CA PRO A 322 -7.03 -11.13 16.12
C PRO A 322 -7.66 -9.87 15.53
N ASP A 323 -8.06 -9.94 14.26
CA ASP A 323 -8.65 -8.80 13.55
C ASP A 323 -9.84 -8.20 14.30
N GLY A 324 -9.82 -6.89 14.50
CA GLY A 324 -10.86 -6.12 15.19
C GLY A 324 -10.83 -6.21 16.72
N ASP A 325 -9.99 -7.06 17.33
CA ASP A 325 -9.93 -7.21 18.78
C ASP A 325 -9.02 -6.17 19.45
N HIS A 326 -9.63 -5.06 19.84
CA HIS A 326 -8.89 -3.98 20.53
C HIS A 326 -8.39 -4.37 21.94
N ASN A 327 -8.98 -5.39 22.60
CA ASN A 327 -8.52 -5.82 23.90
C ASN A 327 -7.22 -6.62 23.79
N VAL A 328 -7.17 -7.56 22.84
CA VAL A 328 -5.93 -8.30 22.55
C VAL A 328 -4.86 -7.37 22.02
N LEU A 329 -5.21 -6.39 21.16
CA LEU A 329 -4.27 -5.37 20.72
C LEU A 329 -3.68 -4.59 21.90
N ALA A 330 -4.51 -4.15 22.85
CA ALA A 330 -4.04 -3.49 24.06
C ALA A 330 -3.09 -4.37 24.90
N ALA A 331 -3.43 -5.65 25.08
CA ALA A 331 -2.58 -6.60 25.80
C ALA A 331 -1.22 -6.79 25.12
N LYS A 332 -1.20 -6.90 23.75
CA LYS A 332 0.05 -7.01 22.98
C LYS A 332 0.90 -5.73 23.04
N ILE A 333 0.28 -4.55 23.06
CA ILE A 333 1.01 -3.29 23.28
C ILE A 333 1.65 -3.29 24.66
N LEU A 334 0.91 -3.66 25.73
CA LEU A 334 1.45 -3.73 27.08
C LEU A 334 2.57 -4.77 27.20
N GLN A 335 2.45 -5.91 26.52
CA GLN A 335 3.52 -6.91 26.42
C GLN A 335 4.78 -6.29 25.77
N ALA A 336 4.65 -5.61 24.64
CA ALA A 336 5.78 -4.97 23.97
C ALA A 336 6.47 -3.92 24.86
N VAL A 337 5.69 -3.14 25.63
CA VAL A 337 6.23 -2.19 26.61
C VAL A 337 7.01 -2.89 27.72
N GLN A 338 6.53 -4.03 28.21
CA GLN A 338 7.22 -4.82 29.25
C GLN A 338 8.51 -5.47 28.70
N GLU A 339 8.47 -5.89 27.44
CA GLU A 339 9.57 -6.58 26.76
C GLU A 339 10.48 -5.62 25.94
N ARG A 340 10.50 -4.32 26.30
CA ARG A 340 11.25 -3.30 25.53
C ARG A 340 12.72 -3.65 25.28
N ASP A 341 13.35 -4.40 26.19
CA ASP A 341 14.75 -4.82 26.04
C ASP A 341 14.95 -5.79 24.85
N LYS A 342 13.89 -6.46 24.38
CA LYS A 342 13.92 -7.36 23.22
C LYS A 342 13.71 -6.62 21.89
N LEU A 343 13.19 -5.38 21.91
CA LEU A 343 12.83 -4.64 20.69
C LEU A 343 14.02 -4.44 19.73
N PRO A 344 15.27 -4.18 20.18
CA PRO A 344 16.40 -4.05 19.27
C PRO A 344 16.64 -5.32 18.42
N GLU A 345 16.50 -6.50 19.01
CA GLU A 345 16.65 -7.77 18.29
C GLU A 345 15.49 -7.99 17.31
N ILE A 346 14.25 -7.79 17.76
CA ILE A 346 13.05 -7.91 16.93
C ILE A 346 13.09 -6.89 15.76
N GLY A 347 13.56 -5.67 16.03
CA GLY A 347 13.76 -4.63 15.02
C GLY A 347 14.83 -5.00 13.98
N LYS A 348 15.94 -5.61 14.40
CA LYS A 348 16.96 -6.16 13.47
C LYS A 348 16.35 -7.22 12.56
N ASN A 349 15.54 -8.12 13.10
CA ASN A 349 14.85 -9.16 12.34
C ASN A 349 13.80 -8.53 11.37
N ALA A 350 13.13 -7.45 11.80
CA ALA A 350 12.23 -6.68 10.95
C ALA A 350 12.98 -6.10 9.74
N ARG A 351 14.14 -5.48 9.97
CA ARG A 351 15.00 -4.97 8.91
C ARG A 351 15.46 -6.07 7.95
N THR A 352 15.93 -7.19 8.45
CA THR A 352 16.30 -8.36 7.63
C THR A 352 15.15 -8.83 6.75
N THR A 353 13.93 -8.90 7.31
CA THR A 353 12.72 -9.26 6.55
C THR A 353 12.47 -8.29 5.39
N ALA A 354 12.66 -6.99 5.62
CA ALA A 354 12.51 -5.98 4.57
C ALA A 354 13.59 -6.11 3.48
N GLU A 355 14.84 -6.34 3.85
CA GLU A 355 15.95 -6.54 2.91
C GLU A 355 15.74 -7.76 2.01
N ASP A 356 15.20 -8.83 2.56
CA ASP A 356 14.92 -10.06 1.83
C ASP A 356 13.71 -9.94 0.89
N LYS A 357 12.62 -9.31 1.36
CA LYS A 357 11.31 -9.36 0.69
C LYS A 357 10.86 -8.01 0.11
N ALA A 358 11.27 -6.88 0.70
CA ALA A 358 10.74 -5.55 0.37
C ALA A 358 11.72 -4.67 -0.44
N ASN A 359 12.75 -5.26 -1.04
CA ASN A 359 13.72 -4.52 -1.84
C ASN A 359 13.14 -4.13 -3.20
N TRP A 360 12.70 -2.87 -3.37
CA TRP A 360 12.06 -2.41 -4.59
C TRP A 360 12.92 -2.59 -5.86
N PRO A 361 14.19 -2.17 -5.92
CA PRO A 361 15.04 -2.41 -7.09
C PRO A 361 15.14 -3.88 -7.52
N LYS A 362 15.17 -4.80 -6.55
CA LYS A 362 15.18 -6.24 -6.81
C LYS A 362 13.80 -6.73 -7.28
N ASN A 363 12.74 -6.29 -6.62
CA ASN A 363 11.40 -6.79 -6.86
C ASN A 363 10.83 -6.32 -8.21
N VAL A 364 11.13 -5.10 -8.65
CA VAL A 364 10.67 -4.59 -9.95
C VAL A 364 11.18 -5.43 -11.13
N GLN A 365 12.32 -6.11 -10.98
CA GLN A 365 12.84 -7.02 -12.00
C GLN A 365 11.91 -8.22 -12.23
N ILE A 366 11.17 -8.64 -11.20
CA ILE A 366 10.15 -9.70 -11.33
C ILE A 366 9.03 -9.22 -12.28
N LEU A 367 8.58 -7.97 -12.14
CA LEU A 367 7.60 -7.37 -13.04
C LEU A 367 8.14 -7.27 -14.48
N LEU A 368 9.38 -6.77 -14.66
CA LEU A 368 9.97 -6.65 -15.99
C LEU A 368 10.14 -8.02 -16.66
N ASN A 369 10.46 -9.06 -15.90
CA ASN A 369 10.48 -10.44 -16.42
C ASN A 369 9.07 -10.93 -16.76
N ALA A 370 8.04 -10.60 -15.96
CA ALA A 370 6.65 -10.92 -16.28
C ALA A 370 6.20 -10.28 -17.61
N TYR A 371 6.67 -9.08 -17.94
CA TYR A 371 6.42 -8.49 -19.27
C TYR A 371 6.99 -9.32 -20.40
N LYS A 372 8.24 -9.81 -20.25
CA LYS A 372 8.89 -10.68 -21.25
C LYS A 372 8.11 -12.00 -21.45
N GLU A 373 7.71 -12.63 -20.34
CA GLU A 373 6.91 -13.86 -20.39
C GLU A 373 5.52 -13.63 -21.00
N THR A 374 4.84 -12.56 -20.63
CA THR A 374 3.53 -12.20 -21.18
C THR A 374 3.57 -12.02 -22.70
N ARG A 375 4.67 -11.45 -23.23
CA ARG A 375 4.87 -11.26 -24.67
C ARG A 375 5.11 -12.58 -25.42
N LYS A 376 5.81 -13.55 -24.82
CA LYS A 376 6.07 -14.86 -25.46
C LYS A 376 4.78 -15.62 -25.76
N ILE A 377 3.74 -15.43 -24.95
CA ILE A 377 2.44 -16.09 -25.12
C ILE A 377 1.66 -15.57 -26.35
N LYS A 378 2.08 -14.45 -26.95
CA LYS A 378 1.45 -13.88 -28.16
C LYS A 378 1.79 -14.69 -29.43
N LYS A 379 2.83 -15.53 -29.39
CA LYS A 379 3.21 -16.40 -30.51
C LYS A 379 2.53 -17.76 -30.39
#